data_3f43522e9172a50e06b0bb68c920ee32
#
_entry.id   3f43522e9172a50e06b0bb68c920ee32
#
_cell.length_a   1.000
_cell.length_b   1.000
_cell.length_c   1.000
_cell.angle_alpha   90.00
_cell.angle_beta   90.00
_cell.angle_gamma   90.00
#
_symmetry.space_group_name_H-M   'P 1'
#
loop_
_entity.id
_entity.type
_entity.pdbx_description
1 polymer ?
#
loop_
_entity_poly.entity_id
_entity_poly.type
_entity_poly.pdbx_seq_one_letter_code
_entity_poly.pdbx_strand_id
1 'polypeptide(L)'
;TKRDGSCDPTLHARIIERKAALFHNHTATHQPALFPWVTGFVERAAGQYRLAIASGGKKDQIRAALAGRPIESAFEMIISADDCAVGKPDPAIYERALRQFNATRPKPPLLRATECLVIEDSRAGIQAGLRAGMRVLAVATTYPASELTDAHLVLPSLDGVDPAELAQRLF
;
A
#
# COMPACT_ATOMS: atom_id res chain seq x y z
N THR A 1 -6.22 7.71 25.47
CA THR A 1 -6.93 8.97 25.14
C THR A 1 -7.39 9.65 26.41
N LYS A 2 -7.19 10.96 26.54
CA LYS A 2 -7.79 11.76 27.60
C LYS A 2 -9.32 11.80 27.39
N ARG A 3 -10.08 12.16 28.44
CA ARG A 3 -11.55 12.25 28.35
C ARG A 3 -12.08 13.22 27.25
N ASP A 4 -11.24 14.14 26.79
CA ASP A 4 -11.52 15.09 25.71
C ASP A 4 -11.19 14.56 24.29
N GLY A 5 -10.79 13.30 24.16
CA GLY A 5 -10.40 12.69 22.89
C GLY A 5 -8.96 13.02 22.46
N SER A 6 -8.23 13.87 23.18
CA SER A 6 -6.83 14.20 22.85
C SER A 6 -5.90 13.05 23.21
N CYS A 7 -4.90 12.82 22.37
CA CYS A 7 -3.82 11.88 22.65
C CYS A 7 -2.67 12.64 23.33
N ASP A 8 -2.17 12.09 24.44
CA ASP A 8 -0.94 12.59 25.04
C ASP A 8 0.24 12.36 24.05
N PRO A 9 0.92 13.40 23.55
CA PRO A 9 1.99 13.25 22.59
C PRO A 9 3.11 12.33 23.06
N THR A 10 3.42 12.38 24.37
CA THR A 10 4.48 11.55 24.98
C THR A 10 4.07 10.08 25.01
N LEU A 11 2.82 9.80 25.39
CA LEU A 11 2.28 8.44 25.39
C LEU A 11 2.20 7.90 23.95
N HIS A 12 1.75 8.73 23.00
CA HIS A 12 1.68 8.36 21.59
C HIS A 12 3.08 7.99 21.04
N ALA A 13 4.09 8.83 21.28
CA ALA A 13 5.46 8.53 20.86
C ALA A 13 5.98 7.20 21.46
N ARG A 14 5.78 6.98 22.76
CA ARG A 14 6.15 5.72 23.43
C ARG A 14 5.45 4.50 22.86
N ILE A 15 4.17 4.60 22.50
CA ILE A 15 3.43 3.50 21.87
C ILE A 15 4.01 3.17 20.51
N ILE A 16 4.30 4.20 19.68
CA ILE A 16 4.91 4.02 18.34
C ILE A 16 6.28 3.35 18.48
N GLU A 17 7.12 3.85 19.38
CA GLU A 17 8.46 3.30 19.63
C GLU A 17 8.38 1.84 20.10
N ARG A 18 7.50 1.54 21.05
CA ARG A 18 7.31 0.18 21.56
C ARG A 18 6.79 -0.76 20.48
N LYS A 19 5.82 -0.31 19.67
CA LYS A 19 5.33 -1.06 18.52
C LYS A 19 6.47 -1.36 17.52
N ALA A 20 7.28 -0.37 17.21
CA ALA A 20 8.41 -0.53 16.28
C ALA A 20 9.44 -1.55 16.81
N ALA A 21 9.79 -1.46 18.09
CA ALA A 21 10.71 -2.41 18.74
C ALA A 21 10.16 -3.85 18.75
N LEU A 22 8.88 -4.03 19.10
CA LEU A 22 8.24 -5.35 19.10
C LEU A 22 8.18 -5.94 17.68
N PHE A 23 7.83 -5.12 16.69
CA PHE A 23 7.80 -5.54 15.29
C PHE A 23 9.19 -5.93 14.81
N HIS A 24 10.21 -5.12 15.10
CA HIS A 24 11.60 -5.41 14.73
C HIS A 24 12.07 -6.74 15.33
N ASN A 25 11.86 -6.94 16.63
CA ASN A 25 12.24 -8.18 17.31
C ASN A 25 11.53 -9.41 16.74
N HIS A 26 10.25 -9.28 16.41
CA HIS A 26 9.48 -10.36 15.82
C HIS A 26 9.97 -10.70 14.40
N THR A 27 10.18 -9.69 13.57
CA THR A 27 10.61 -9.87 12.17
C THR A 27 12.07 -10.26 12.01
N ALA A 28 12.91 -10.03 13.03
CA ALA A 28 14.28 -10.52 13.04
C ALA A 28 14.37 -12.05 13.05
N THR A 29 13.36 -12.72 13.60
CA THR A 29 13.30 -14.19 13.71
C THR A 29 12.19 -14.82 12.87
N HIS A 30 11.19 -14.03 12.46
CA HIS A 30 10.02 -14.51 11.71
C HIS A 30 9.70 -13.55 10.57
N GLN A 31 9.99 -13.95 9.34
CA GLN A 31 9.56 -13.19 8.19
C GLN A 31 8.01 -13.21 8.10
N PRO A 32 7.32 -12.06 7.96
CA PRO A 32 5.87 -12.01 7.87
C PRO A 32 5.35 -12.91 6.74
N ALA A 33 4.33 -13.71 7.00
CA ALA A 33 3.71 -14.51 5.96
C ALA A 33 3.03 -13.61 4.92
N LEU A 34 3.13 -13.98 3.65
CA LEU A 34 2.30 -13.40 2.58
C LEU A 34 0.98 -14.18 2.51
N PHE A 35 -0.08 -13.50 2.09
CA PHE A 35 -1.28 -14.22 1.65
C PHE A 35 -0.92 -15.13 0.46
N PRO A 36 -1.45 -16.37 0.40
CA PRO A 36 -1.04 -17.35 -0.61
C PRO A 36 -1.14 -16.85 -2.06
N TRP A 37 -2.11 -15.99 -2.35
CA TRP A 37 -2.38 -15.44 -3.68
C TRP A 37 -1.47 -14.26 -4.08
N VAL A 38 -0.73 -13.64 -3.13
CA VAL A 38 0.06 -12.41 -3.40
C VAL A 38 1.13 -12.66 -4.46
N THR A 39 1.92 -13.72 -4.30
CA THR A 39 3.03 -14.01 -5.22
C THR A 39 2.54 -14.14 -6.65
N GLY A 40 1.56 -15.01 -6.89
CA GLY A 40 1.06 -15.24 -8.24
C GLY A 40 0.37 -14.02 -8.86
N PHE A 41 -0.35 -13.22 -8.07
CA PHE A 41 -0.95 -11.97 -8.57
C PHE A 41 0.12 -10.94 -8.95
N VAL A 42 1.12 -10.71 -8.09
CA VAL A 42 2.20 -9.74 -8.33
C VAL A 42 3.05 -10.16 -9.53
N GLU A 43 3.40 -11.43 -9.68
CA GLU A 43 4.16 -11.94 -10.83
C GLU A 43 3.42 -11.70 -12.16
N ARG A 44 2.12 -11.98 -12.21
CA ARG A 44 1.31 -11.70 -13.41
C ARG A 44 1.21 -10.20 -13.69
N ALA A 45 1.05 -9.39 -12.65
CA ALA A 45 0.95 -7.94 -12.79
C ALA A 45 2.28 -7.32 -13.25
N ALA A 46 3.42 -7.77 -12.74
CA ALA A 46 4.75 -7.27 -13.09
C ALA A 46 5.09 -7.43 -14.57
N GLY A 47 4.53 -8.44 -15.24
CA GLY A 47 4.69 -8.65 -16.70
C GLY A 47 3.93 -7.63 -17.55
N GLN A 48 2.99 -6.87 -16.98
CA GLN A 48 2.06 -6.02 -17.73
C GLN A 48 2.04 -4.57 -17.21
N TYR A 49 2.31 -4.35 -15.92
CA TYR A 49 2.16 -3.05 -15.26
C TYR A 49 3.41 -2.67 -14.49
N ARG A 50 3.56 -1.38 -14.24
CA ARG A 50 4.57 -0.84 -13.32
C ARG A 50 4.06 -0.95 -11.89
N LEU A 51 4.85 -1.53 -11.00
CA LEU A 51 4.44 -1.78 -9.63
C LEU A 51 5.25 -0.94 -8.65
N ALA A 52 4.57 -0.42 -7.63
CA ALA A 52 5.18 0.23 -6.48
C ALA A 52 4.51 -0.21 -5.18
N ILE A 53 5.26 -0.19 -4.10
CA ILE A 53 4.70 -0.30 -2.75
C ILE A 53 4.55 1.10 -2.18
N ALA A 54 3.34 1.41 -1.64
CA ALA A 54 3.03 2.62 -0.90
C ALA A 54 2.44 2.24 0.46
N SER A 55 3.26 2.24 1.51
CA SER A 55 2.92 1.68 2.83
C SER A 55 3.15 2.68 3.96
N GLY A 56 2.26 2.68 4.95
CA GLY A 56 2.47 3.40 6.22
C GLY A 56 3.51 2.77 7.16
N GLY A 57 4.12 1.63 6.78
CA GLY A 57 5.24 1.02 7.48
C GLY A 57 6.57 1.72 7.19
N LYS A 58 7.60 1.42 7.97
CA LYS A 58 8.96 1.90 7.73
C LYS A 58 9.60 1.14 6.56
N LYS A 59 10.50 1.81 5.84
CA LYS A 59 11.14 1.26 4.64
C LYS A 59 11.95 0.00 4.90
N ASP A 60 12.67 -0.04 6.01
CA ASP A 60 13.45 -1.20 6.46
C ASP A 60 12.55 -2.42 6.72
N GLN A 61 11.40 -2.20 7.36
CA GLN A 61 10.43 -3.25 7.64
C GLN A 61 9.81 -3.83 6.37
N ILE A 62 9.48 -2.97 5.40
CA ILE A 62 8.95 -3.40 4.10
C ILE A 62 9.98 -4.22 3.34
N ARG A 63 11.24 -3.75 3.32
CA ARG A 63 12.34 -4.49 2.69
C ARG A 63 12.58 -5.85 3.35
N ALA A 64 12.60 -5.89 4.68
CA ALA A 64 12.75 -7.16 5.41
C ALA A 64 11.61 -8.14 5.10
N ALA A 65 10.39 -7.64 4.95
CA ALA A 65 9.25 -8.47 4.58
C ALA A 65 9.36 -9.05 3.15
N LEU A 66 10.03 -8.38 2.24
CA LEU A 66 10.20 -8.79 0.84
C LEU A 66 11.47 -9.59 0.58
N ALA A 67 12.48 -9.47 1.44
CA ALA A 67 13.81 -10.01 1.23
C ALA A 67 13.79 -11.52 0.89
N GLY A 68 14.46 -11.89 -0.21
CA GLY A 68 14.55 -13.26 -0.69
C GLY A 68 13.25 -13.84 -1.27
N ARG A 69 12.22 -13.04 -1.45
CA ARG A 69 10.96 -13.49 -2.08
C ARG A 69 10.98 -13.31 -3.59
N PRO A 70 10.28 -14.17 -4.36
CA PRO A 70 10.23 -14.05 -5.82
C PRO A 70 9.75 -12.68 -6.32
N ILE A 71 8.85 -12.04 -5.56
CA ILE A 71 8.24 -10.75 -5.89
C ILE A 71 9.08 -9.54 -5.47
N GLU A 72 10.23 -9.72 -4.83
CA GLU A 72 11.05 -8.60 -4.35
C GLU A 72 11.44 -7.64 -5.46
N SER A 73 11.85 -8.17 -6.62
CA SER A 73 12.25 -7.39 -7.79
C SER A 73 11.10 -6.89 -8.66
N ALA A 74 9.86 -7.26 -8.35
CA ALA A 74 8.69 -6.84 -9.12
C ALA A 74 8.34 -5.36 -8.93
N PHE A 75 8.76 -4.78 -7.82
CA PHE A 75 8.43 -3.40 -7.47
C PHE A 75 9.56 -2.44 -7.87
N GLU A 76 9.25 -1.46 -8.73
CA GLU A 76 10.21 -0.44 -9.16
C GLU A 76 10.62 0.50 -8.02
N MET A 77 9.74 0.66 -7.01
CA MET A 77 10.00 1.54 -5.86
C MET A 77 9.19 1.17 -4.63
N ILE A 78 9.68 1.61 -3.49
CA ILE A 78 8.99 1.55 -2.19
C ILE A 78 8.87 2.97 -1.66
N ILE A 79 7.65 3.46 -1.50
CA ILE A 79 7.30 4.67 -0.78
C ILE A 79 6.75 4.26 0.59
N SER A 80 7.34 4.78 1.64
CA SER A 80 7.09 4.39 3.02
C SER A 80 6.67 5.60 3.88
N ALA A 81 6.35 5.35 5.14
CA ALA A 81 6.12 6.43 6.10
C ALA A 81 7.33 7.37 6.24
N ASP A 82 8.55 6.89 6.02
CA ASP A 82 9.77 7.68 6.10
C ASP A 82 9.87 8.73 4.97
N ASP A 83 9.10 8.55 3.89
CA ASP A 83 9.13 9.40 2.71
C ASP A 83 8.07 10.50 2.72
N CYS A 84 7.13 10.50 3.69
CA CYS A 84 5.99 11.41 3.75
C CYS A 84 5.84 12.00 5.14
N ALA A 85 5.63 13.33 5.22
CA ALA A 85 5.41 14.01 6.50
C ALA A 85 4.04 13.67 7.13
N VAL A 86 3.04 13.36 6.30
CA VAL A 86 1.68 13.04 6.71
C VAL A 86 1.32 11.65 6.21
N GLY A 87 0.73 10.83 7.09
CA GLY A 87 0.28 9.48 6.76
C GLY A 87 -1.14 9.44 6.18
N LYS A 88 -1.54 8.27 5.65
CA LYS A 88 -2.92 8.02 5.21
C LYS A 88 -3.92 8.41 6.32
N PRO A 89 -5.01 9.11 6.02
CA PRO A 89 -5.69 9.25 4.74
C PRO A 89 -5.23 10.44 3.86
N ASP A 90 -4.07 11.05 4.14
CA ASP A 90 -3.49 12.05 3.24
C ASP A 90 -2.99 11.37 1.95
N PRO A 91 -3.23 11.97 0.76
CA PRO A 91 -2.87 11.38 -0.53
C PRO A 91 -1.36 11.38 -0.83
N ALA A 92 -0.55 12.08 -0.04
CA ALA A 92 0.87 12.36 -0.31
C ALA A 92 1.69 11.13 -0.71
N ILE A 93 1.42 9.97 -0.10
CA ILE A 93 2.15 8.74 -0.38
C ILE A 93 1.91 8.25 -1.82
N TYR A 94 0.69 8.31 -2.31
CA TYR A 94 0.33 7.89 -3.67
C TYR A 94 0.75 8.92 -4.71
N GLU A 95 0.56 10.21 -4.42
CA GLU A 95 1.06 11.29 -5.26
C GLU A 95 2.59 11.24 -5.41
N ARG A 96 3.31 10.91 -4.34
CA ARG A 96 4.76 10.72 -4.37
C ARG A 96 5.14 9.56 -5.27
N ALA A 97 4.44 8.42 -5.18
CA ALA A 97 4.66 7.27 -6.07
C ALA A 97 4.47 7.67 -7.54
N LEU A 98 3.38 8.37 -7.86
CA LEU A 98 3.11 8.86 -9.21
C LEU A 98 4.19 9.81 -9.72
N ARG A 99 4.59 10.80 -8.91
CA ARG A 99 5.69 11.71 -9.25
C ARG A 99 6.99 10.95 -9.53
N GLN A 100 7.31 9.95 -8.72
CA GLN A 100 8.54 9.17 -8.89
C GLN A 100 8.48 8.26 -10.13
N PHE A 101 7.34 7.65 -10.45
CA PHE A 101 7.14 6.95 -11.71
C PHE A 101 7.40 7.86 -12.91
N ASN A 102 6.86 9.06 -12.88
CA ASN A 102 7.06 10.05 -13.96
C ASN A 102 8.52 10.55 -14.04
N ALA A 103 9.20 10.69 -12.91
CA ALA A 103 10.62 11.08 -12.86
C ALA A 103 11.57 10.01 -13.43
N THR A 104 11.26 8.72 -13.24
CA THR A 104 12.08 7.62 -13.78
C THR A 104 11.90 7.43 -15.28
N ARG A 105 10.79 7.88 -15.86
CA ARG A 105 10.51 7.84 -17.31
C ARG A 105 9.91 9.18 -17.75
N PRO A 106 10.71 10.24 -17.89
CA PRO A 106 10.21 11.60 -18.11
C PRO A 106 9.74 11.88 -19.55
N LYS A 107 9.55 10.86 -20.38
CA LYS A 107 9.06 11.03 -21.77
C LYS A 107 7.53 11.05 -21.80
N PRO A 108 6.90 12.04 -22.49
CA PRO A 108 5.46 12.07 -22.68
C PRO A 108 4.92 10.85 -23.46
N PRO A 109 3.68 10.43 -23.23
CA PRO A 109 2.77 10.96 -22.21
C PRO A 109 3.19 10.52 -20.80
N LEU A 110 3.09 11.47 -19.84
CA LEU A 110 3.31 11.15 -18.42
C LEU A 110 2.09 10.39 -17.88
N LEU A 111 2.36 9.48 -16.91
CA LEU A 111 1.32 8.74 -16.21
C LEU A 111 0.43 9.70 -15.41
N ARG A 112 -0.89 9.56 -15.55
CA ARG A 112 -1.89 10.34 -14.83
C ARG A 112 -2.42 9.56 -13.63
N ALA A 113 -2.93 10.23 -12.62
CA ALA A 113 -3.54 9.59 -11.46
C ALA A 113 -4.70 8.65 -11.86
N THR A 114 -5.51 9.06 -12.84
CA THR A 114 -6.63 8.27 -13.37
C THR A 114 -6.22 6.97 -14.08
N GLU A 115 -4.93 6.79 -14.36
CA GLU A 115 -4.34 5.59 -14.97
C GLU A 115 -3.65 4.69 -13.92
N CYS A 116 -3.77 5.05 -12.63
CA CYS A 116 -3.18 4.32 -11.52
C CYS A 116 -4.25 3.57 -10.73
N LEU A 117 -3.94 2.32 -10.37
CA LEU A 117 -4.72 1.52 -9.45
C LEU A 117 -4.02 1.44 -8.10
N VAL A 118 -4.74 1.80 -7.06
CA VAL A 118 -4.37 1.53 -5.66
C VAL A 118 -5.07 0.26 -5.21
N ILE A 119 -4.33 -0.69 -4.65
CA ILE A 119 -4.86 -1.88 -4.00
C ILE A 119 -4.64 -1.73 -2.50
N GLU A 120 -5.72 -1.74 -1.74
CA GLU A 120 -5.74 -1.41 -0.32
C GLU A 120 -6.64 -2.34 0.50
N ASP A 121 -6.40 -2.40 1.81
CA ASP A 121 -7.18 -3.18 2.77
C ASP A 121 -7.74 -2.32 3.91
N SER A 122 -7.42 -1.02 3.91
CA SER A 122 -7.77 -0.09 5.00
C SER A 122 -8.61 1.09 4.52
N ARG A 123 -9.53 1.55 5.38
CA ARG A 123 -10.34 2.76 5.12
C ARG A 123 -9.48 3.99 4.87
N ALA A 124 -8.43 4.17 5.67
CA ALA A 124 -7.51 5.30 5.51
C ALA A 124 -6.75 5.25 4.17
N GLY A 125 -6.33 4.06 3.72
CA GLY A 125 -5.67 3.88 2.44
C GLY A 125 -6.60 4.09 1.25
N ILE A 126 -7.85 3.61 1.34
CA ILE A 126 -8.89 3.87 0.33
C ILE A 126 -9.10 5.38 0.17
N GLN A 127 -9.31 6.11 1.29
CA GLN A 127 -9.49 7.56 1.25
C GLN A 127 -8.28 8.30 0.66
N ALA A 128 -7.06 7.85 0.98
CA ALA A 128 -5.84 8.42 0.41
C ALA A 128 -5.77 8.21 -1.11
N GLY A 129 -6.08 7.00 -1.60
CA GLY A 129 -6.12 6.70 -3.03
C GLY A 129 -7.17 7.51 -3.79
N LEU A 130 -8.37 7.63 -3.24
CA LEU A 130 -9.45 8.44 -3.81
C LEU A 130 -9.08 9.92 -3.88
N ARG A 131 -8.49 10.47 -2.81
CA ARG A 131 -8.01 11.86 -2.76
C ARG A 131 -6.86 12.12 -3.72
N ALA A 132 -6.04 11.12 -4.02
CA ALA A 132 -5.02 11.20 -5.07
C ALA A 132 -5.60 11.16 -6.50
N GLY A 133 -6.90 10.99 -6.66
CA GLY A 133 -7.57 10.86 -7.96
C GLY A 133 -7.32 9.53 -8.66
N MET A 134 -6.92 8.50 -7.92
CA MET A 134 -6.61 7.18 -8.45
C MET A 134 -7.81 6.22 -8.38
N ARG A 135 -7.81 5.16 -9.18
CA ARG A 135 -8.74 4.05 -9.00
C ARG A 135 -8.34 3.25 -7.76
N VAL A 136 -9.32 2.77 -7.00
CA VAL A 136 -9.08 2.04 -5.76
C VAL A 136 -9.84 0.71 -5.77
N LEU A 137 -9.09 -0.37 -5.61
CA LEU A 137 -9.58 -1.70 -5.28
C LEU A 137 -9.33 -1.95 -3.80
N ALA A 138 -10.36 -2.30 -3.06
CA ALA A 138 -10.22 -2.79 -1.70
C ALA A 138 -10.18 -4.32 -1.65
N VAL A 139 -9.28 -4.87 -0.84
CA VAL A 139 -9.23 -6.30 -0.52
C VAL A 139 -9.62 -6.49 0.94
N ALA A 140 -10.67 -7.26 1.20
CA ALA A 140 -11.27 -7.40 2.52
C ALA A 140 -10.46 -8.36 3.43
N THR A 141 -9.18 -8.05 3.66
CA THR A 141 -8.27 -8.84 4.50
C THR A 141 -8.17 -8.30 5.92
N THR A 142 -8.30 -7.00 6.12
CA THR A 142 -8.19 -6.33 7.43
C THR A 142 -9.55 -5.91 7.97
N TYR A 143 -10.44 -5.47 7.09
CA TYR A 143 -11.81 -5.03 7.42
C TYR A 143 -12.82 -5.86 6.61
N PRO A 144 -14.05 -6.05 7.13
CA PRO A 144 -15.12 -6.66 6.34
C PRO A 144 -15.47 -5.79 5.13
N ALA A 145 -15.90 -6.42 4.04
CA ALA A 145 -16.22 -5.73 2.79
C ALA A 145 -17.24 -4.58 2.96
N SER A 146 -18.18 -4.73 3.92
CA SER A 146 -19.17 -3.70 4.24
C SER A 146 -18.59 -2.39 4.77
N GLU A 147 -17.34 -2.40 5.25
CA GLU A 147 -16.63 -1.21 5.75
C GLU A 147 -15.67 -0.59 4.73
N LEU A 148 -15.56 -1.17 3.54
CA LEU A 148 -14.65 -0.78 2.47
C LEU A 148 -15.37 -0.24 1.22
N THR A 149 -16.66 0.04 1.33
CA THR A 149 -17.57 0.39 0.24
C THR A 149 -17.27 1.70 -0.49
N ASP A 150 -16.39 2.54 0.05
CA ASP A 150 -15.93 3.74 -0.63
C ASP A 150 -14.99 3.43 -1.83
N ALA A 151 -14.39 2.24 -1.89
CA ALA A 151 -13.55 1.81 -3.00
C ALA A 151 -14.38 1.60 -4.28
N HIS A 152 -13.76 1.77 -5.45
CA HIS A 152 -14.41 1.53 -6.75
C HIS A 152 -14.79 0.04 -6.95
N LEU A 153 -14.04 -0.86 -6.31
CA LEU A 153 -14.30 -2.30 -6.29
C LEU A 153 -13.85 -2.88 -4.96
N VAL A 154 -14.61 -3.82 -4.42
CA VAL A 154 -14.23 -4.56 -3.21
C VAL A 154 -14.20 -6.04 -3.53
N LEU A 155 -13.10 -6.71 -3.22
CA LEU A 155 -12.92 -8.15 -3.39
C LEU A 155 -12.53 -8.80 -2.06
N PRO A 156 -12.90 -10.05 -1.81
CA PRO A 156 -12.48 -10.78 -0.61
C PRO A 156 -10.99 -11.16 -0.65
N SER A 157 -10.45 -11.41 -1.83
CA SER A 157 -9.04 -11.74 -2.09
C SER A 157 -8.68 -11.43 -3.54
N LEU A 158 -7.39 -11.58 -3.89
CA LEU A 158 -6.92 -11.53 -5.28
C LEU A 158 -6.64 -12.94 -5.83
N ASP A 159 -7.13 -13.97 -5.15
CA ASP A 159 -6.98 -15.34 -5.62
C ASP A 159 -7.72 -15.55 -6.94
N GLY A 160 -7.02 -16.10 -7.94
CA GLY A 160 -7.55 -16.29 -9.28
C GLY A 160 -7.85 -15.02 -10.08
N VAL A 161 -7.60 -13.82 -9.52
CA VAL A 161 -7.86 -12.56 -10.23
C VAL A 161 -6.79 -12.32 -11.28
N ASP A 162 -7.22 -12.08 -12.53
CA ASP A 162 -6.32 -11.65 -13.61
C ASP A 162 -6.16 -10.11 -13.58
N PRO A 163 -4.89 -9.59 -13.56
CA PRO A 163 -4.66 -8.15 -13.54
C PRO A 163 -5.21 -7.40 -14.75
N ALA A 164 -5.24 -8.02 -15.94
CA ALA A 164 -5.76 -7.39 -17.15
C ALA A 164 -7.30 -7.29 -17.13
N GLU A 165 -7.98 -8.35 -16.68
CA GLU A 165 -9.45 -8.31 -16.48
C GLU A 165 -9.82 -7.28 -15.39
N LEU A 166 -9.03 -7.20 -14.33
CA LEU A 166 -9.22 -6.20 -13.28
C LEU A 166 -9.08 -4.78 -13.83
N ALA A 167 -8.09 -4.53 -14.69
CA ALA A 167 -7.92 -3.24 -15.34
C ALA A 167 -9.13 -2.89 -16.22
N GLN A 168 -9.63 -3.81 -17.03
CA GLN A 168 -10.82 -3.59 -17.87
C GLN A 168 -12.08 -3.23 -17.06
N ARG A 169 -12.18 -3.71 -15.80
CA ARG A 169 -13.33 -3.41 -14.92
C ARG A 169 -13.23 -2.04 -14.26
N LEU A 170 -12.02 -1.48 -14.14
CA LEU A 170 -11.77 -0.26 -13.35
C LEU A 170 -11.44 0.97 -14.20
N PHE A 171 -11.01 0.77 -15.44
CA PHE A 171 -10.60 1.83 -16.39
C PHE A 171 -11.44 1.82 -17.66
#